data_406e99e86dbd949680d6607bde7f0890
#
_entry.id   406e99e86dbd949680d6607bde7f0890
#
_cell.length_a   1.000
_cell.length_b   1.000
_cell.length_c   1.000
_cell.angle_alpha   90.00
_cell.angle_beta   90.00
_cell.angle_gamma   90.00
#
_symmetry.space_group_name_H-M   'P 1'
#
loop_
_entity.id
_entity.type
_entity.pdbx_description
1 polymer ?
#
loop_
_entity_poly.entity_id
_entity_poly.type
_entity_poly.pdbx_seq_one_letter_code
_entity_poly.pdbx_strand_id
1 'polypeptide(L)'
;MNDVEQLMYNYLIDCNPHPDDVRLLDEVIYNFNVQATGISDGQLFTSFLRNAEKAVIGGISGWTWGKTCFIHHFFVPAELRNQGYGRRLMQSVQAEAVNRGCGQIVLQTHDFQAPQFYIKLGFAVIARIPDYPVGHQEITMIKLLTEAKLGVISR
;
A
#
# COMPACT_ATOMS: atom_id res chain seq x y z
N MET A 1 -46.35 -0.12 18.32
CA MET A 1 -45.21 -0.18 17.37
C MET A 1 -45.72 -1.02 16.23
N ASN A 2 -45.86 -0.43 15.06
CA ASN A 2 -46.50 -1.06 13.92
C ASN A 2 -45.55 -2.08 13.26
N ASP A 3 -46.09 -3.21 12.81
CA ASP A 3 -45.35 -4.28 12.11
C ASP A 3 -44.56 -3.80 10.87
N VAL A 4 -44.84 -2.59 10.37
CA VAL A 4 -44.14 -1.94 9.26
C VAL A 4 -42.79 -1.36 9.68
N GLU A 5 -42.61 -0.94 10.94
CA GLU A 5 -41.31 -0.49 11.46
C GLU A 5 -40.34 -1.65 11.74
N GLN A 6 -40.87 -2.84 12.02
CA GLN A 6 -40.07 -4.03 12.28
C GLN A 6 -39.50 -4.67 11.01
N LEU A 7 -40.03 -4.33 9.83
CA LEU A 7 -39.55 -4.77 8.53
C LEU A 7 -38.38 -3.94 7.96
N MET A 8 -38.07 -2.78 8.56
CA MET A 8 -37.01 -1.88 8.05
C MET A 8 -35.60 -2.22 8.53
N TYR A 9 -35.40 -3.08 9.56
CA TYR A 9 -34.08 -3.39 10.10
C TYR A 9 -33.86 -4.87 10.38
N ASN A 10 -33.77 -5.66 9.30
CA ASN A 10 -33.30 -7.05 9.41
C ASN A 10 -31.77 -7.16 9.58
N TYR A 11 -31.08 -6.07 9.80
CA TYR A 11 -29.63 -6.02 9.89
C TYR A 11 -29.19 -5.36 11.20
N LEU A 12 -28.23 -5.98 11.87
CA LEU A 12 -27.61 -5.48 13.08
C LEU A 12 -26.28 -4.79 12.72
N ILE A 13 -26.04 -3.63 13.31
CA ILE A 13 -24.72 -3.01 13.31
C ILE A 13 -23.97 -3.50 14.54
N ASP A 14 -22.92 -4.30 14.32
CA ASP A 14 -22.03 -4.78 15.37
C ASP A 14 -20.75 -3.95 15.37
N CYS A 15 -20.42 -3.35 16.51
CA CYS A 15 -19.22 -2.53 16.70
C CYS A 15 -18.08 -3.30 17.42
N ASN A 16 -18.19 -4.61 17.57
CA ASN A 16 -17.15 -5.47 18.16
C ASN A 16 -16.39 -6.21 17.04
N PRO A 17 -15.32 -5.62 16.49
CA PRO A 17 -14.63 -6.22 15.33
C PRO A 17 -13.93 -7.52 15.72
N HIS A 18 -14.17 -8.58 14.96
CA HIS A 18 -13.37 -9.78 14.97
C HIS A 18 -12.37 -9.75 13.81
N PRO A 19 -11.11 -10.20 13.99
CA PRO A 19 -10.12 -10.18 12.90
C PRO A 19 -10.56 -10.90 11.62
N ASP A 20 -11.35 -11.96 11.75
CA ASP A 20 -11.86 -12.70 10.60
C ASP A 20 -12.95 -11.92 9.85
N ASP A 21 -13.79 -11.15 10.55
CA ASP A 21 -14.81 -10.30 9.93
C ASP A 21 -14.17 -9.15 9.16
N VAL A 22 -13.07 -8.58 9.67
CA VAL A 22 -12.30 -7.55 8.98
C VAL A 22 -11.72 -8.11 7.67
N ARG A 23 -11.15 -9.32 7.69
CA ARG A 23 -10.65 -9.97 6.47
C ARG A 23 -11.75 -10.26 5.46
N LEU A 24 -12.92 -10.70 5.95
CA LEU A 24 -14.08 -10.92 5.10
C LEU A 24 -14.52 -9.61 4.42
N LEU A 25 -14.49 -8.49 5.14
CA LEU A 25 -14.84 -7.19 4.57
C LEU A 25 -13.85 -6.79 3.45
N ASP A 26 -12.55 -7.05 3.62
CA ASP A 26 -11.55 -6.82 2.58
C ASP A 26 -11.84 -7.66 1.31
N GLU A 27 -12.23 -8.92 1.47
CA GLU A 27 -12.61 -9.79 0.35
C GLU A 27 -13.89 -9.32 -0.34
N VAL A 28 -14.90 -8.91 0.43
CA VAL A 28 -16.18 -8.45 -0.10
C VAL A 28 -15.99 -7.18 -0.93
N ILE A 29 -15.25 -6.20 -0.41
CA ILE A 29 -14.99 -4.94 -1.15
C ILE A 29 -14.12 -5.18 -2.38
N TYR A 30 -13.13 -6.08 -2.31
CA TYR A 30 -12.34 -6.45 -3.48
C TYR A 30 -13.21 -7.08 -4.57
N ASN A 31 -14.06 -8.04 -4.23
CA ASN A 31 -14.97 -8.68 -5.17
C ASN A 31 -15.96 -7.69 -5.80
N PHE A 32 -16.50 -6.77 -5.01
CA PHE A 32 -17.34 -5.67 -5.52
C PHE A 32 -16.57 -4.82 -6.55
N ASN A 33 -15.32 -4.44 -6.23
CA ASN A 33 -14.49 -3.65 -7.12
C ASN A 33 -14.16 -4.41 -8.42
N VAL A 34 -13.90 -5.72 -8.35
CA VAL A 34 -13.68 -6.58 -9.52
C VAL A 34 -14.93 -6.61 -10.40
N GLN A 35 -16.11 -6.78 -9.82
CA GLN A 35 -17.36 -6.76 -10.56
C GLN A 35 -17.63 -5.41 -11.25
N ALA A 36 -17.33 -4.30 -10.56
CA ALA A 36 -17.54 -2.96 -11.07
C ALA A 36 -16.55 -2.56 -12.19
N THR A 37 -15.32 -3.05 -12.13
CA THR A 37 -14.22 -2.61 -13.01
C THR A 37 -13.79 -3.66 -14.03
N GLY A 38 -14.09 -4.92 -13.80
CA GLY A 38 -13.53 -6.05 -14.56
C GLY A 38 -12.06 -6.34 -14.27
N ILE A 39 -11.44 -5.66 -13.29
CA ILE A 39 -10.01 -5.78 -12.97
C ILE A 39 -9.85 -6.70 -11.76
N SER A 40 -9.26 -7.87 -11.97
CA SER A 40 -9.06 -8.93 -10.95
C SER A 40 -7.58 -9.27 -10.71
N ASP A 41 -6.67 -8.36 -11.04
CA ASP A 41 -5.21 -8.55 -10.98
C ASP A 41 -4.59 -8.21 -9.61
N GLY A 42 -5.42 -8.09 -8.56
CA GLY A 42 -4.97 -7.77 -7.21
C GLY A 42 -4.03 -8.81 -6.64
N GLN A 43 -2.82 -8.41 -6.23
CA GLN A 43 -1.81 -9.29 -5.65
C GLN A 43 -1.03 -8.61 -4.53
N LEU A 44 -0.83 -9.33 -3.43
CA LEU A 44 0.05 -8.89 -2.35
C LEU A 44 1.53 -9.02 -2.77
N PHE A 45 2.36 -8.17 -2.18
CA PHE A 45 3.82 -8.35 -2.20
C PHE A 45 4.40 -8.10 -0.81
N THR A 46 5.53 -8.76 -0.53
CA THR A 46 6.31 -8.56 0.69
C THR A 46 7.80 -8.75 0.40
N SER A 47 8.65 -7.95 1.06
CA SER A 47 10.09 -8.19 1.15
C SER A 47 10.53 -7.94 2.59
N PHE A 48 11.16 -8.93 3.22
CA PHE A 48 11.54 -8.85 4.62
C PHE A 48 13.05 -8.69 4.82
N LEU A 49 13.41 -7.90 5.82
CA LEU A 49 14.71 -7.95 6.45
C LEU A 49 14.69 -9.00 7.56
N ARG A 50 15.66 -9.91 7.54
CA ARG A 50 15.79 -10.95 8.55
C ARG A 50 17.16 -10.85 9.20
N ASN A 51 17.23 -11.12 10.50
CA ASN A 51 18.49 -11.23 11.23
C ASN A 51 19.14 -12.64 11.05
N ALA A 52 20.25 -12.88 11.74
CA ALA A 52 20.97 -14.15 11.66
C ALA A 52 20.12 -15.37 12.10
N GLU A 53 19.22 -15.16 13.05
CA GLU A 53 18.25 -16.16 13.55
C GLU A 53 17.02 -16.31 12.64
N LYS A 54 17.01 -15.67 11.46
CA LYS A 54 15.92 -15.65 10.47
C LYS A 54 14.64 -14.95 10.95
N ALA A 55 14.66 -14.29 12.09
CA ALA A 55 13.52 -13.49 12.56
C ALA A 55 13.31 -12.25 11.67
N VAL A 56 12.06 -11.91 11.41
CA VAL A 56 11.72 -10.67 10.69
C VAL A 56 11.98 -9.48 11.60
N ILE A 57 12.84 -8.57 11.16
CA ILE A 57 13.21 -7.35 11.90
C ILE A 57 12.77 -6.07 11.18
N GLY A 58 12.33 -6.16 9.94
CA GLY A 58 11.85 -5.07 9.13
C GLY A 58 11.39 -5.55 7.78
N GLY A 59 11.01 -4.65 6.90
CA GLY A 59 10.59 -4.99 5.55
C GLY A 59 9.65 -3.97 4.92
N ILE A 60 9.08 -4.39 3.82
CA ILE A 60 8.12 -3.62 3.04
C ILE A 60 7.02 -4.55 2.54
N SER A 61 5.77 -4.09 2.58
CA SER A 61 4.61 -4.83 2.08
C SER A 61 3.56 -3.92 1.49
N GLY A 62 2.71 -4.50 0.67
CA GLY A 62 1.61 -3.80 0.04
C GLY A 62 0.92 -4.69 -0.99
N TRP A 63 0.28 -4.08 -1.96
CA TRP A 63 -0.41 -4.79 -3.04
C TRP A 63 -0.31 -4.04 -4.36
N THR A 64 -0.55 -4.76 -5.43
CA THR A 64 -0.76 -4.20 -6.76
C THR A 64 -2.20 -4.47 -7.19
N TRP A 65 -2.85 -3.51 -7.83
CA TRP A 65 -4.16 -3.65 -8.45
C TRP A 65 -4.36 -2.56 -9.51
N GLY A 66 -4.92 -2.91 -10.66
CA GLY A 66 -5.26 -1.96 -11.70
C GLY A 66 -4.08 -1.09 -12.14
N LYS A 67 -2.89 -1.67 -12.29
CA LYS A 67 -1.64 -0.98 -12.66
C LYS A 67 -1.10 0.03 -11.63
N THR A 68 -1.58 -0.04 -10.39
CA THR A 68 -1.06 0.72 -9.27
C THR A 68 -0.42 -0.21 -8.25
N CYS A 69 0.77 0.14 -7.77
CA CYS A 69 1.42 -0.50 -6.63
C CYS A 69 1.20 0.39 -5.41
N PHE A 70 0.58 -0.13 -4.36
CA PHE A 70 0.38 0.57 -3.09
C PHE A 70 1.27 -0.03 -2.01
N ILE A 71 2.18 0.78 -1.43
CA ILE A 71 3.00 0.39 -0.30
C ILE A 71 2.23 0.72 0.97
N HIS A 72 1.93 -0.32 1.76
CA HIS A 72 1.18 -0.19 3.02
C HIS A 72 2.09 -0.11 4.23
N HIS A 73 3.08 -1.00 4.33
CA HIS A 73 4.04 -0.99 5.43
C HIS A 73 5.46 -0.88 4.90
N PHE A 74 6.26 -0.05 5.56
CA PHE A 74 7.69 0.06 5.31
C PHE A 74 8.43 0.40 6.60
N PHE A 75 9.31 -0.50 7.03
CA PHE A 75 10.09 -0.31 8.24
C PHE A 75 11.51 -0.82 8.10
N VAL A 76 12.47 -0.01 8.53
CA VAL A 76 13.88 -0.38 8.70
C VAL A 76 14.28 -0.01 10.12
N PRO A 77 14.80 -0.98 10.92
CA PRO A 77 15.29 -0.72 12.26
C PRO A 77 16.31 0.43 12.31
N ALA A 78 16.32 1.18 13.40
CA ALA A 78 17.14 2.39 13.51
C ALA A 78 18.62 2.12 13.27
N GLU A 79 19.13 1.01 13.80
CA GLU A 79 20.52 0.54 13.69
C GLU A 79 20.93 0.16 12.26
N LEU A 80 19.96 -0.12 11.39
CA LEU A 80 20.18 -0.48 9.97
C LEU A 80 19.91 0.67 9.00
N ARG A 81 19.49 1.83 9.51
CA ARG A 81 19.27 3.02 8.67
C ARG A 81 20.58 3.55 8.14
N ASN A 82 20.52 4.31 7.06
CA ASN A 82 21.68 4.90 6.36
C ASN A 82 22.70 3.89 5.82
N GLN A 83 22.41 2.58 5.87
CA GLN A 83 23.23 1.48 5.34
C GLN A 83 22.71 0.92 4.00
N GLY A 84 21.76 1.60 3.36
CA GLY A 84 21.22 1.22 2.06
C GLY A 84 20.07 0.21 2.08
N TYR A 85 19.71 -0.39 3.21
CA TYR A 85 18.63 -1.40 3.27
C TYR A 85 17.29 -0.85 2.80
N GLY A 86 16.92 0.36 3.21
CA GLY A 86 15.67 0.98 2.75
C GLY A 86 15.64 1.18 1.24
N ARG A 87 16.75 1.60 0.63
CA ARG A 87 16.87 1.73 -0.82
C ARG A 87 16.72 0.37 -1.52
N ARG A 88 17.34 -0.68 -1.01
CA ARG A 88 17.26 -2.03 -1.57
C ARG A 88 15.85 -2.61 -1.50
N LEU A 89 15.14 -2.43 -0.36
CA LEU A 89 13.73 -2.81 -0.23
C LEU A 89 12.86 -2.05 -1.24
N MET A 90 13.07 -0.76 -1.40
CA MET A 90 12.31 0.04 -2.36
C MET A 90 12.61 -0.36 -3.81
N GLN A 91 13.85 -0.71 -4.13
CA GLN A 91 14.24 -1.23 -5.44
C GLN A 91 13.55 -2.57 -5.75
N SER A 92 13.42 -3.47 -4.75
CA SER A 92 12.70 -4.74 -4.95
C SER A 92 11.23 -4.52 -5.27
N VAL A 93 10.57 -3.56 -4.59
CA VAL A 93 9.18 -3.19 -4.89
C VAL A 93 9.03 -2.56 -6.26
N GLN A 94 9.95 -1.66 -6.63
CA GLN A 94 9.91 -1.05 -7.96
C GLN A 94 10.05 -2.09 -9.08
N ALA A 95 10.98 -3.04 -8.92
CA ALA A 95 11.15 -4.13 -9.88
C ALA A 95 9.88 -4.99 -9.98
N GLU A 96 9.27 -5.33 -8.85
CA GLU A 96 8.04 -6.09 -8.80
C GLU A 96 6.86 -5.33 -9.42
N ALA A 97 6.73 -4.04 -9.13
CA ALA A 97 5.69 -3.18 -9.71
C ALA A 97 5.82 -3.11 -11.24
N VAL A 98 7.03 -2.91 -11.75
CA VAL A 98 7.30 -2.92 -13.19
C VAL A 98 6.98 -4.28 -13.82
N ASN A 99 7.40 -5.37 -13.17
CA ASN A 99 7.15 -6.74 -13.64
C ASN A 99 5.64 -7.06 -13.73
N ARG A 100 4.83 -6.49 -12.83
CA ARG A 100 3.35 -6.59 -12.82
C ARG A 100 2.66 -5.55 -13.72
N GLY A 101 3.41 -4.75 -14.48
CA GLY A 101 2.87 -3.74 -15.40
C GLY A 101 2.29 -2.50 -14.71
N CYS A 102 2.70 -2.21 -13.48
CA CYS A 102 2.27 -0.99 -12.80
C CYS A 102 2.88 0.25 -13.44
N GLY A 103 2.08 1.29 -13.60
CA GLY A 103 2.52 2.61 -14.08
C GLY A 103 2.89 3.57 -12.96
N GLN A 104 2.58 3.23 -11.72
CA GLN A 104 2.81 4.10 -10.57
C GLN A 104 2.94 3.33 -9.25
N ILE A 105 3.61 3.97 -8.29
CA ILE A 105 3.67 3.52 -6.90
C ILE A 105 3.10 4.63 -6.02
N VAL A 106 2.22 4.28 -5.09
CA VAL A 106 1.61 5.17 -4.12
C VAL A 106 1.96 4.71 -2.71
N LEU A 107 2.16 5.63 -1.80
CA LEU A 107 2.36 5.36 -0.38
C LEU A 107 1.85 6.51 0.48
N GLN A 108 1.64 6.20 1.76
CA GLN A 108 1.39 7.18 2.81
C GLN A 108 2.53 7.16 3.83
N THR A 109 2.90 8.32 4.34
CA THR A 109 3.91 8.51 5.37
C THR A 109 3.53 9.72 6.22
N HIS A 110 4.21 9.92 7.36
CA HIS A 110 3.99 11.08 8.21
C HIS A 110 5.21 12.00 8.19
N ASP A 111 5.02 13.27 8.53
CA ASP A 111 6.09 14.28 8.56
C ASP A 111 7.23 13.92 9.53
N PHE A 112 6.93 13.21 10.63
CA PHE A 112 7.92 12.70 11.59
C PHE A 112 8.61 11.38 11.16
N GLN A 113 8.18 10.76 10.07
CA GLN A 113 8.82 9.56 9.52
C GLN A 113 9.94 9.96 8.55
N ALA A 114 9.89 9.55 7.31
CA ALA A 114 10.97 9.77 6.36
C ALA A 114 10.52 10.32 5.00
N PRO A 115 9.72 11.42 4.90
CA PRO A 115 9.25 11.92 3.62
C PRO A 115 10.39 12.31 2.67
N GLN A 116 11.51 12.83 3.21
CA GLN A 116 12.68 13.18 2.41
C GLN A 116 13.38 11.97 1.77
N PHE A 117 13.29 10.80 2.39
CA PHE A 117 13.76 9.55 1.79
C PHE A 117 13.02 9.23 0.49
N TYR A 118 11.71 9.36 0.50
CA TYR A 118 10.88 9.10 -0.68
C TYR A 118 11.08 10.17 -1.76
N ILE A 119 11.20 11.43 -1.40
CA ILE A 119 11.52 12.51 -2.36
C ILE A 119 12.84 12.21 -3.09
N LYS A 120 13.88 11.78 -2.38
CA LYS A 120 15.17 11.37 -2.98
C LYS A 120 15.06 10.16 -3.89
N LEU A 121 14.00 9.36 -3.76
CA LEU A 121 13.69 8.22 -4.63
C LEU A 121 12.76 8.58 -5.79
N GLY A 122 12.41 9.87 -5.95
CA GLY A 122 11.60 10.38 -7.05
C GLY A 122 10.10 10.34 -6.80
N PHE A 123 9.66 10.24 -5.54
CA PHE A 123 8.26 10.43 -5.17
C PHE A 123 7.92 11.92 -5.07
N ALA A 124 6.72 12.27 -5.52
CA ALA A 124 6.12 13.59 -5.35
C ALA A 124 4.99 13.54 -4.33
N VAL A 125 4.84 14.61 -3.56
CA VAL A 125 3.70 14.79 -2.64
C VAL A 125 2.46 15.14 -3.45
N ILE A 126 1.35 14.46 -3.22
CA ILE A 126 0.07 14.73 -3.88
C ILE A 126 -1.03 15.17 -2.91
N ALA A 127 -0.91 14.84 -1.63
CA ALA A 127 -1.85 15.28 -0.61
C ALA A 127 -1.18 15.38 0.77
N ARG A 128 -1.78 16.19 1.65
CA ARG A 128 -1.42 16.30 3.07
C ARG A 128 -2.70 16.36 3.88
N ILE A 129 -2.77 15.56 4.94
CA ILE A 129 -3.87 15.56 5.89
C ILE A 129 -3.32 16.14 7.19
N PRO A 130 -3.74 17.36 7.59
CA PRO A 130 -3.28 17.97 8.83
C PRO A 130 -3.85 17.26 10.05
N ASP A 131 -3.18 17.43 11.20
CA ASP A 131 -3.59 16.89 12.50
C ASP A 131 -3.83 15.37 12.51
N TYR A 132 -3.03 14.65 11.74
CA TYR A 132 -3.07 13.20 11.70
C TYR A 132 -1.65 12.60 11.86
N PRO A 133 -1.29 12.24 13.15
CA PRO A 133 -1.95 12.59 14.43
C PRO A 133 -1.84 14.07 14.77
N VAL A 134 -2.54 14.50 15.83
CA VAL A 134 -2.56 15.91 16.27
C VAL A 134 -1.17 16.53 16.34
N GLY A 135 -0.99 17.69 15.69
CA GLY A 135 0.29 18.39 15.59
C GLY A 135 1.22 17.86 14.48
N HIS A 136 0.80 16.86 13.73
CA HIS A 136 1.55 16.26 12.63
C HIS A 136 0.71 16.20 11.35
N GLN A 137 1.30 15.67 10.28
CA GLN A 137 0.60 15.49 9.00
C GLN A 137 0.85 14.10 8.43
N GLU A 138 -0.21 13.48 7.90
CA GLU A 138 -0.05 12.40 6.94
C GLU A 138 0.20 12.98 5.55
N ILE A 139 1.09 12.33 4.82
CA ILE A 139 1.54 12.78 3.49
C ILE A 139 1.34 11.62 2.51
N THR A 140 0.48 11.81 1.52
CA THR A 140 0.33 10.86 0.41
C THR A 140 1.30 11.23 -0.70
N MET A 141 2.04 10.24 -1.18
CA MET A 141 3.09 10.42 -2.18
C MET A 141 2.92 9.44 -3.33
N ILE A 142 3.31 9.88 -4.53
CA ILE A 142 3.25 9.08 -5.75
C ILE A 142 4.60 9.11 -6.47
N LYS A 143 4.96 7.98 -7.08
CA LYS A 143 6.04 7.89 -8.06
C LYS A 143 5.48 7.28 -9.35
N LEU A 144 5.61 8.00 -10.47
CA LEU A 144 5.33 7.46 -11.78
C LEU A 144 6.48 6.54 -12.21
N LEU A 145 6.12 5.36 -12.69
CA LEU A 145 7.06 4.43 -13.28
C LEU A 145 7.04 4.71 -14.80
N THR A 146 8.07 5.37 -15.29
CA THR A 146 8.25 5.50 -16.74
C THR A 146 8.43 4.11 -17.32
N GLU A 147 7.65 3.75 -18.34
CA GLU A 147 7.94 2.58 -19.16
C GLU A 147 9.41 2.70 -19.59
N ALA A 148 10.23 1.74 -19.16
CA ALA A 148 11.52 1.57 -19.78
C ALA A 148 11.22 1.41 -21.26
N LYS A 149 11.70 2.34 -22.11
CA LYS A 149 11.57 2.27 -23.57
C LYS A 149 11.98 0.85 -23.97
N LEU A 150 10.99 0.00 -24.24
CA LEU A 150 11.23 -1.20 -25.02
C LEU A 150 11.83 -0.71 -26.32
N GLY A 151 13.12 -0.96 -26.48
CA GLY A 151 13.83 -0.61 -27.69
C GLY A 151 13.13 -1.27 -28.86
N VAL A 152 12.37 -0.46 -29.59
CA VAL A 152 11.93 -0.82 -30.94
C VAL A 152 13.20 -0.77 -31.78
N ILE A 153 13.85 -1.91 -31.93
CA ILE A 153 14.80 -2.12 -33.01
C ILE A 153 13.94 -2.24 -34.26
N SER A 154 13.77 -1.10 -34.92
CA SER A 154 13.27 -1.08 -36.31
C SER A 154 14.29 -1.79 -37.17
N ARG A 155 13.87 -2.83 -37.88
CA ARG A 155 14.45 -3.33 -39.07
C ARG A 155 13.59 -2.91 -40.26
#